data_6c076eba3a288b4734dbc968e95f3955
#
_entry.id   6c076eba3a288b4734dbc968e95f3955
#
_cell.length_a   1.000
_cell.length_b   1.000
_cell.length_c   1.000
_cell.angle_alpha   90.00
_cell.angle_beta   90.00
_cell.angle_gamma   90.00
#
_symmetry.space_group_name_H-M   'P 1'
#
loop_
_entity.id
_entity.type
_entity.pdbx_description
1 polymer ?
#
loop_
_entity_poly.entity_id
_entity_poly.type
_entity_poly.pdbx_seq_one_letter_code
_entity_poly.pdbx_strand_id
1 'polypeptide(L)'
;MKRKRVLLLLCILSCTLQLFAQQINVQGIVYDPSGETVPGANVSMKSNPAVGTVTDIDGNFSLKASVGDVLVFTFIGYEPIEYKLTAADTNLKVRFTDSSELLDEVVVVGYGVQKKSVLSSAVSRVTSEELDKGNPTNIQNALKGKVSGVQIISNSGQPGAESKIRIRGTGTVNNSDPLYIVDGMPSESGISHLNPSDIESIEVLKDAASAAIYGARGANGVVLITTKKGTKGKATLNYEFTYGIQNPSKKVDLLGSADYQMLMNEMAANAGKDPYFPTVSSVNTDWQKELQNKNAPIMNHKVSLSGGTDNSTYYASFGYVKQEGIYAKGHADYERYNVRLNYNNVLLDTKSRNWLNKISFG
;
A
#
# COMPACT_ATOMS: atom_id res chain seq x y z
N MET A 1 -34.76 -6.84 68.96
CA MET A 1 -34.58 -5.57 68.25
C MET A 1 -33.55 -5.62 67.08
N LYS A 2 -32.43 -6.32 67.15
CA LYS A 2 -31.40 -6.40 66.07
C LYS A 2 -31.92 -7.06 64.81
N ARG A 3 -32.71 -8.15 64.83
CA ARG A 3 -33.26 -8.83 63.62
C ARG A 3 -34.21 -7.94 62.81
N LYS A 4 -35.02 -7.11 63.41
CA LYS A 4 -35.92 -6.17 62.69
C LYS A 4 -35.15 -5.05 61.96
N ARG A 5 -34.05 -4.60 62.57
CA ARG A 5 -33.15 -3.57 61.90
C ARG A 5 -32.41 -4.16 60.76
N VAL A 6 -31.96 -5.42 60.79
CA VAL A 6 -31.30 -6.10 59.67
C VAL A 6 -32.28 -6.34 58.52
N LEU A 7 -33.51 -6.72 58.80
CA LEU A 7 -34.54 -6.89 57.77
C LEU A 7 -34.91 -5.57 57.10
N LEU A 8 -34.98 -4.48 57.87
CA LEU A 8 -35.24 -3.14 57.34
C LEU A 8 -34.07 -2.64 56.43
N LEU A 9 -32.84 -2.91 56.85
CA LEU A 9 -31.65 -2.63 56.02
C LEU A 9 -31.60 -3.46 54.73
N LEU A 10 -31.99 -4.73 54.78
CA LEU A 10 -32.09 -5.59 53.59
C LEU A 10 -33.20 -5.13 52.63
N CYS A 11 -34.34 -4.67 53.15
CA CYS A 11 -35.42 -4.09 52.33
C CYS A 11 -35.01 -2.76 51.70
N ILE A 12 -34.29 -1.90 52.41
CA ILE A 12 -33.76 -0.66 51.85
C ILE A 12 -32.72 -0.96 50.78
N LEU A 13 -31.83 -1.94 51.01
CA LEU A 13 -30.82 -2.36 50.05
C LEU A 13 -31.43 -3.01 48.79
N SER A 14 -32.57 -3.74 48.94
CA SER A 14 -33.29 -4.33 47.79
C SER A 14 -34.06 -3.27 46.97
N CYS A 15 -34.52 -2.18 47.58
CA CYS A 15 -35.16 -1.07 46.89
C CYS A 15 -34.17 -0.20 46.09
N THR A 16 -32.88 -0.13 46.50
CA THR A 16 -31.87 0.62 45.76
C THR A 16 -31.33 -0.13 44.54
N LEU A 17 -31.54 -1.44 44.43
CA LEU A 17 -31.17 -2.26 43.31
C LEU A 17 -32.16 -2.22 42.12
N GLN A 18 -33.28 -1.51 42.26
CA GLN A 18 -34.27 -1.37 41.17
C GLN A 18 -34.18 -0.05 40.40
N LEU A 19 -33.03 0.66 40.44
CA LEU A 19 -32.73 1.71 39.47
C LEU A 19 -32.31 1.05 38.15
N PHE A 20 -33.19 0.23 37.56
CA PHE A 20 -33.03 -0.24 36.20
C PHE A 20 -33.13 0.95 35.26
N ALA A 21 -32.13 1.06 34.37
CA ALA A 21 -32.14 1.99 33.28
C ALA A 21 -33.49 1.95 32.55
N GLN A 22 -34.18 3.06 32.59
CA GLN A 22 -35.49 3.19 31.95
C GLN A 22 -35.29 3.02 30.43
N GLN A 23 -35.74 1.90 29.87
CA GLN A 23 -35.70 1.71 28.42
C GLN A 23 -36.71 2.65 27.78
N ILE A 24 -36.22 3.42 26.83
CA ILE A 24 -36.99 4.32 25.98
C ILE A 24 -37.00 3.81 24.54
N ASN A 25 -38.10 4.00 23.85
CA ASN A 25 -38.13 3.76 22.41
C ASN A 25 -37.74 5.06 21.72
N VAL A 26 -36.52 5.09 21.19
CA VAL A 26 -35.97 6.25 20.47
C VAL A 26 -36.34 6.10 19.02
N GLN A 27 -36.99 7.12 18.48
CA GLN A 27 -37.32 7.24 17.07
C GLN A 27 -36.71 8.51 16.53
N GLY A 28 -36.50 8.57 15.23
CA GLY A 28 -35.97 9.78 14.63
C GLY A 28 -35.76 9.66 13.15
N ILE A 29 -35.29 10.76 12.55
CA ILE A 29 -35.00 10.86 11.11
C ILE A 29 -33.56 11.31 10.96
N VAL A 30 -32.88 10.68 10.01
CA VAL A 30 -31.50 11.00 9.65
C VAL A 30 -31.50 11.79 8.34
N TYR A 31 -30.82 12.93 8.33
CA TYR A 31 -30.67 13.83 7.19
C TYR A 31 -29.21 13.92 6.75
N ASP A 32 -29.00 14.18 5.49
CA ASP A 32 -27.71 14.56 4.94
C ASP A 32 -27.41 16.07 5.14
N PRO A 33 -26.23 16.59 4.74
CA PRO A 33 -25.92 18.02 4.83
C PRO A 33 -26.81 18.91 3.96
N SER A 34 -27.41 18.38 2.89
CA SER A 34 -28.33 19.12 2.01
C SER A 34 -29.75 19.21 2.58
N GLY A 35 -30.07 18.37 3.57
CA GLY A 35 -31.36 18.28 4.23
C GLY A 35 -32.29 17.23 3.64
N GLU A 36 -31.78 16.36 2.77
CA GLU A 36 -32.49 15.19 2.28
C GLU A 36 -32.40 14.03 3.29
N THR A 37 -33.40 13.15 3.30
CA THR A 37 -33.39 11.97 4.20
C THR A 37 -32.40 10.92 3.72
N VAL A 38 -31.72 10.25 4.64
CA VAL A 38 -30.71 9.21 4.33
C VAL A 38 -31.27 7.82 4.58
N PRO A 39 -31.67 7.07 3.55
CA PRO A 39 -32.05 5.67 3.70
C PRO A 39 -30.82 4.78 3.85
N GLY A 40 -30.95 3.73 4.65
CA GLY A 40 -29.88 2.74 4.83
C GLY A 40 -28.76 3.15 5.77
N ALA A 41 -28.89 4.24 6.52
CA ALA A 41 -27.96 4.62 7.56
C ALA A 41 -28.03 3.62 8.74
N ASN A 42 -26.86 3.18 9.21
CA ASN A 42 -26.79 2.28 10.36
C ASN A 42 -26.81 3.08 11.67
N VAL A 43 -27.67 2.67 12.60
CA VAL A 43 -27.83 3.24 13.94
C VAL A 43 -27.56 2.15 14.95
N SER A 44 -26.47 2.22 15.69
CA SER A 44 -26.05 1.19 16.65
C SER A 44 -25.72 1.78 18.01
N MET A 45 -25.73 0.94 19.06
CA MET A 45 -25.26 1.36 20.38
C MET A 45 -23.74 1.29 20.46
N LYS A 46 -23.10 2.32 20.99
CA LYS A 46 -21.65 2.33 21.20
C LYS A 46 -21.18 1.23 22.17
N SER A 47 -21.98 0.95 23.19
CA SER A 47 -21.72 -0.09 24.21
C SER A 47 -21.87 -1.50 23.68
N ASN A 48 -22.73 -1.71 22.67
CA ASN A 48 -22.97 -3.01 22.04
C ASN A 48 -23.35 -2.82 20.56
N PRO A 49 -22.38 -2.82 19.66
CA PRO A 49 -22.60 -2.60 18.21
C PRO A 49 -23.51 -3.65 17.54
N ALA A 50 -23.72 -4.80 18.17
CA ALA A 50 -24.65 -5.82 17.67
C ALA A 50 -26.11 -5.43 17.85
N VAL A 51 -26.41 -4.45 18.71
CA VAL A 51 -27.75 -3.90 18.91
C VAL A 51 -27.86 -2.61 18.10
N GLY A 52 -28.63 -2.67 17.04
CA GLY A 52 -28.79 -1.53 16.12
C GLY A 52 -29.97 -1.73 15.18
N THR A 53 -30.23 -0.72 14.37
CA THR A 53 -31.24 -0.69 13.30
C THR A 53 -30.67 0.06 12.10
N VAL A 54 -31.40 -0.01 10.99
CA VAL A 54 -31.07 0.72 9.76
C VAL A 54 -32.23 1.64 9.43
N THR A 55 -31.96 2.83 8.88
CA THR A 55 -33.00 3.77 8.47
C THR A 55 -33.79 3.23 7.28
N ASP A 56 -35.09 3.47 7.26
CA ASP A 56 -35.98 3.14 6.15
C ASP A 56 -35.80 4.08 4.93
N ILE A 57 -36.66 3.93 3.90
CA ILE A 57 -36.60 4.72 2.67
C ILE A 57 -36.86 6.22 2.91
N ASP A 58 -37.51 6.58 4.00
CA ASP A 58 -37.81 7.96 4.39
C ASP A 58 -36.79 8.47 5.44
N GLY A 59 -35.72 7.70 5.72
CA GLY A 59 -34.68 8.04 6.68
C GLY A 59 -35.08 7.86 8.13
N ASN A 60 -36.24 7.22 8.45
CA ASN A 60 -36.67 7.01 9.83
C ASN A 60 -35.98 5.80 10.45
N PHE A 61 -35.74 5.86 11.75
CA PHE A 61 -35.27 4.73 12.55
C PHE A 61 -36.07 4.60 13.86
N SER A 62 -36.06 3.40 14.42
CA SER A 62 -36.62 3.11 15.74
C SER A 62 -35.75 2.09 16.44
N LEU A 63 -35.30 2.42 17.66
CA LEU A 63 -34.40 1.57 18.45
C LEU A 63 -34.77 1.66 19.95
N LYS A 64 -34.79 0.54 20.65
CA LYS A 64 -34.92 0.48 22.12
C LYS A 64 -33.56 0.71 22.74
N ALA A 65 -33.41 1.72 23.58
CA ALA A 65 -32.20 2.07 24.27
C ALA A 65 -32.47 2.55 25.66
N SER A 66 -31.44 2.64 26.51
CA SER A 66 -31.56 3.15 27.88
C SER A 66 -31.10 4.62 27.93
N VAL A 67 -31.68 5.38 28.85
CA VAL A 67 -31.24 6.74 29.14
C VAL A 67 -29.76 6.71 29.52
N GLY A 68 -28.93 7.52 28.82
CA GLY A 68 -27.48 7.58 29.02
C GLY A 68 -26.69 6.76 28.03
N ASP A 69 -27.32 5.89 27.22
CA ASP A 69 -26.64 5.20 26.10
C ASP A 69 -26.17 6.18 25.04
N VAL A 70 -25.13 5.81 24.31
CA VAL A 70 -24.62 6.57 23.17
C VAL A 70 -24.98 5.82 21.89
N LEU A 71 -25.78 6.47 21.04
CA LEU A 71 -26.06 5.98 19.69
C LEU A 71 -24.96 6.47 18.75
N VAL A 72 -24.55 5.58 17.85
CA VAL A 72 -23.58 5.87 16.77
C VAL A 72 -24.32 5.72 15.45
N PHE A 73 -24.34 6.81 14.70
CA PHE A 73 -24.91 6.87 13.36
C PHE A 73 -23.77 6.79 12.34
N THR A 74 -23.85 5.84 11.41
CA THR A 74 -22.83 5.67 10.36
C THR A 74 -23.48 5.45 9.01
N PHE A 75 -22.92 6.11 7.98
CA PHE A 75 -23.29 5.89 6.59
C PHE A 75 -22.08 6.19 5.69
N ILE A 76 -22.01 5.51 4.54
CA ILE A 76 -20.89 5.66 3.62
C ILE A 76 -20.84 7.09 3.10
N GLY A 77 -19.69 7.76 3.27
CA GLY A 77 -19.46 9.14 2.80
C GLY A 77 -19.73 10.22 3.84
N TYR A 78 -20.13 9.87 5.07
CA TYR A 78 -20.37 10.84 6.16
C TYR A 78 -19.56 10.53 7.40
N GLU A 79 -19.25 11.55 8.20
CA GLU A 79 -18.61 11.37 9.49
C GLU A 79 -19.55 10.64 10.46
N PRO A 80 -19.05 9.65 11.25
CA PRO A 80 -19.83 9.02 12.30
C PRO A 80 -20.28 10.04 13.34
N ILE A 81 -21.59 10.03 13.71
CA ILE A 81 -22.12 10.91 14.74
C ILE A 81 -22.40 10.10 16.00
N GLU A 82 -21.90 10.58 17.12
CA GLU A 82 -22.21 10.01 18.43
C GLU A 82 -23.23 10.91 19.14
N TYR A 83 -24.36 10.33 19.56
CA TYR A 83 -25.40 11.02 20.27
C TYR A 83 -25.69 10.35 21.62
N LYS A 84 -25.54 11.07 22.72
CA LYS A 84 -25.84 10.55 24.07
C LYS A 84 -27.30 10.79 24.39
N LEU A 85 -28.05 9.70 24.66
CA LEU A 85 -29.48 9.75 24.92
C LEU A 85 -29.83 10.37 26.28
N THR A 86 -30.84 11.22 26.29
CA THR A 86 -31.49 11.79 27.51
C THR A 86 -32.92 11.27 27.62
N ALA A 87 -33.57 11.48 28.76
CA ALA A 87 -34.95 11.02 28.98
C ALA A 87 -35.99 11.70 28.05
N ALA A 88 -35.64 12.82 27.45
CA ALA A 88 -36.51 13.58 26.53
C ALA A 88 -36.37 13.17 25.07
N ASP A 89 -35.38 12.33 24.70
CA ASP A 89 -35.00 12.04 23.33
C ASP A 89 -35.86 10.90 22.71
N THR A 90 -37.16 11.17 22.55
CA THR A 90 -38.08 10.21 21.92
C THR A 90 -38.22 10.42 20.39
N ASN A 91 -37.81 11.59 19.87
CA ASN A 91 -37.88 11.88 18.44
C ASN A 91 -36.67 12.74 18.02
N LEU A 92 -35.64 12.06 17.50
CA LEU A 92 -34.37 12.67 17.16
C LEU A 92 -34.33 13.12 15.70
N LYS A 93 -33.70 14.29 15.46
CA LYS A 93 -33.30 14.72 14.14
C LYS A 93 -31.78 14.76 14.08
N VAL A 94 -31.19 13.83 13.36
CA VAL A 94 -29.74 13.74 13.21
C VAL A 94 -29.37 14.18 11.80
N ARG A 95 -28.40 15.09 11.69
CA ARG A 95 -27.91 15.54 10.39
C ARG A 95 -26.44 15.15 10.27
N PHE A 96 -26.11 14.36 9.26
CA PHE A 96 -24.73 14.05 8.93
C PHE A 96 -23.96 15.30 8.52
N THR A 97 -22.67 15.25 8.77
CA THR A 97 -21.70 16.19 8.20
C THR A 97 -20.91 15.42 7.14
N ASP A 98 -20.61 16.05 6.02
CA ASP A 98 -19.77 15.44 4.99
C ASP A 98 -18.48 14.96 5.67
N SER A 99 -18.13 13.71 5.49
CA SER A 99 -16.82 13.24 5.86
C SER A 99 -15.82 14.01 5.01
N SER A 100 -15.06 14.90 5.64
CA SER A 100 -13.90 15.52 5.00
C SER A 100 -12.80 14.48 4.71
N GLU A 101 -12.95 13.26 5.22
CA GLU A 101 -12.25 12.04 4.84
C GLU A 101 -13.05 11.19 3.83
N LEU A 102 -13.76 11.77 2.88
CA LEU A 102 -13.77 11.16 1.58
C LEU A 102 -12.30 11.06 1.21
N LEU A 103 -11.78 9.85 1.21
CA LEU A 103 -10.54 9.50 0.51
C LEU A 103 -10.77 9.87 -0.96
N ASP A 104 -10.80 11.18 -1.24
CA ASP A 104 -10.58 11.69 -2.57
C ASP A 104 -9.20 11.17 -2.93
N GLU A 105 -9.18 10.06 -3.67
CA GLU A 105 -7.95 9.49 -4.17
C GLU A 105 -7.24 10.58 -4.96
N VAL A 106 -6.33 11.24 -4.26
CA VAL A 106 -5.55 12.36 -4.81
C VAL A 106 -4.40 11.75 -5.58
N VAL A 107 -4.28 12.15 -6.82
CA VAL A 107 -3.20 11.71 -7.71
C VAL A 107 -2.24 12.87 -7.89
N VAL A 108 -0.95 12.60 -7.71
CA VAL A 108 0.10 13.58 -8.02
C VAL A 108 0.17 13.72 -9.53
N VAL A 109 -0.02 14.90 -10.03
CA VAL A 109 0.11 15.24 -11.46
C VAL A 109 1.08 16.40 -11.60
N GLY A 110 2.21 16.11 -12.19
CA GLY A 110 3.21 17.13 -12.45
C GLY A 110 3.73 17.81 -11.19
N TYR A 111 3.54 19.11 -11.07
CA TYR A 111 3.94 19.92 -9.92
C TYR A 111 2.81 20.15 -8.90
N GLY A 112 1.72 19.38 -8.97
CA GLY A 112 0.57 19.54 -8.09
C GLY A 112 -0.15 18.25 -7.75
N VAL A 113 -1.11 18.36 -6.85
CA VAL A 113 -1.97 17.26 -6.41
C VAL A 113 -3.37 17.55 -6.91
N GLN A 114 -3.98 16.66 -7.69
CA GLN A 114 -5.35 16.79 -8.20
C GLN A 114 -6.20 15.61 -7.77
N LYS A 115 -7.51 15.84 -7.62
CA LYS A 115 -8.46 14.76 -7.35
C LYS A 115 -8.56 13.85 -8.58
N LYS A 116 -8.52 12.54 -8.37
CA LYS A 116 -8.62 11.54 -9.45
C LYS A 116 -9.91 11.71 -10.27
N SER A 117 -11.00 12.13 -9.63
CA SER A 117 -12.29 12.40 -10.28
C SER A 117 -12.25 13.53 -11.32
N VAL A 118 -11.26 14.42 -11.24
CA VAL A 118 -11.07 15.57 -12.15
C VAL A 118 -10.13 15.20 -13.31
N LEU A 119 -9.40 14.08 -13.21
CA LEU A 119 -8.46 13.67 -14.24
C LEU A 119 -9.19 12.91 -15.36
N SER A 120 -9.25 13.52 -16.55
CA SER A 120 -9.77 12.88 -17.77
C SER A 120 -8.79 11.90 -18.41
N SER A 121 -7.58 11.74 -17.86
CA SER A 121 -6.50 10.92 -18.41
C SER A 121 -6.35 9.59 -17.68
N ALA A 122 -5.88 8.55 -18.39
CA ALA A 122 -5.66 7.20 -17.85
C ALA A 122 -4.42 7.16 -16.94
N VAL A 123 -4.59 7.55 -15.68
CA VAL A 123 -3.58 7.41 -14.63
C VAL A 123 -3.83 6.12 -13.85
N SER A 124 -2.80 5.29 -13.71
CA SER A 124 -2.86 4.10 -12.85
C SER A 124 -2.03 4.36 -11.61
N ARG A 125 -2.63 4.15 -10.44
CA ARG A 125 -1.97 4.28 -9.14
C ARG A 125 -1.81 2.92 -8.48
N VAL A 126 -0.66 2.70 -7.85
CA VAL A 126 -0.35 1.55 -7.01
C VAL A 126 0.06 2.06 -5.64
N THR A 127 -0.58 1.60 -4.59
CA THR A 127 -0.32 2.03 -3.20
C THR A 127 0.78 1.20 -2.54
N SER A 128 1.31 1.68 -1.40
CA SER A 128 2.32 0.95 -0.63
C SER A 128 1.86 -0.46 -0.26
N GLU A 129 0.60 -0.64 0.14
CA GLU A 129 0.04 -1.95 0.51
C GLU A 129 0.05 -2.95 -0.66
N GLU A 130 -0.18 -2.45 -1.87
CA GLU A 130 -0.09 -3.27 -3.07
C GLU A 130 1.35 -3.57 -3.45
N LEU A 131 2.27 -2.62 -3.25
CA LEU A 131 3.69 -2.79 -3.54
C LEU A 131 4.35 -3.83 -2.63
N ASP A 132 3.99 -3.87 -1.36
CA ASP A 132 4.57 -4.77 -0.35
C ASP A 132 4.13 -6.24 -0.53
N LYS A 133 3.05 -6.49 -1.30
CA LYS A 133 2.62 -7.86 -1.61
C LYS A 133 3.67 -8.59 -2.44
N GLY A 134 4.21 -9.68 -1.88
CA GLY A 134 5.18 -10.55 -2.56
C GLY A 134 6.65 -10.21 -2.28
N ASN A 135 6.95 -9.31 -1.35
CA ASN A 135 8.31 -8.95 -0.89
C ASN A 135 9.29 -8.65 -2.04
N PRO A 136 8.99 -7.71 -2.92
CA PRO A 136 9.85 -7.42 -4.04
C PRO A 136 11.16 -6.79 -3.58
N THR A 137 12.29 -7.21 -4.17
CA THR A 137 13.61 -6.64 -3.89
C THR A 137 13.83 -5.28 -4.54
N ASN A 138 13.10 -5.00 -5.61
CA ASN A 138 13.15 -3.73 -6.32
C ASN A 138 11.75 -3.28 -6.74
N ILE A 139 11.63 -1.98 -7.02
CA ILE A 139 10.35 -1.32 -7.36
C ILE A 139 9.79 -1.83 -8.68
N GLN A 140 10.65 -2.09 -9.66
CA GLN A 140 10.21 -2.57 -10.96
C GLN A 140 9.46 -3.90 -10.81
N ASN A 141 10.02 -4.82 -10.03
CA ASN A 141 9.37 -6.11 -9.75
C ASN A 141 8.08 -5.95 -8.91
N ALA A 142 8.05 -4.96 -8.01
CA ALA A 142 6.85 -4.63 -7.25
C ALA A 142 5.65 -4.24 -8.14
N LEU A 143 5.91 -3.58 -9.27
CA LEU A 143 4.88 -3.15 -10.22
C LEU A 143 4.41 -4.25 -11.17
N LYS A 144 5.11 -5.40 -11.24
CA LYS A 144 4.82 -6.46 -12.20
C LYS A 144 3.40 -7.00 -12.04
N GLY A 145 2.61 -6.90 -13.12
CA GLY A 145 1.21 -7.37 -13.15
C GLY A 145 0.19 -6.48 -12.43
N LYS A 146 0.61 -5.33 -11.83
CA LYS A 146 -0.29 -4.43 -11.08
C LYS A 146 -0.82 -3.27 -11.92
N VAL A 147 -0.13 -2.93 -12.98
CA VAL A 147 -0.49 -1.79 -13.84
C VAL A 147 -0.77 -2.25 -15.26
N SER A 148 -1.97 -2.02 -15.76
CA SER A 148 -2.33 -2.34 -17.15
C SER A 148 -1.55 -1.49 -18.14
N GLY A 149 -1.07 -2.08 -19.24
CA GLY A 149 -0.30 -1.38 -20.26
C GLY A 149 1.16 -1.09 -19.86
N VAL A 150 1.61 -1.64 -18.73
CA VAL A 150 3.01 -1.61 -18.30
C VAL A 150 3.60 -3.01 -18.36
N GLN A 151 4.64 -3.16 -19.15
CA GLN A 151 5.39 -4.40 -19.26
C GLN A 151 6.71 -4.27 -18.50
N ILE A 152 7.02 -5.25 -17.67
CA ILE A 152 8.27 -5.33 -16.91
C ILE A 152 9.05 -6.52 -17.39
N ILE A 153 10.22 -6.25 -17.92
CA ILE A 153 11.11 -7.23 -18.54
C ILE A 153 12.34 -7.39 -17.65
N SER A 154 12.48 -8.56 -17.03
CA SER A 154 13.70 -8.94 -16.32
C SER A 154 14.67 -9.57 -17.32
N ASN A 155 15.77 -8.89 -17.61
CA ASN A 155 16.77 -9.39 -18.57
C ASN A 155 17.76 -10.38 -17.95
N SER A 156 17.81 -10.46 -16.62
CA SER A 156 18.74 -11.30 -15.88
C SER A 156 18.08 -11.86 -14.62
N GLY A 157 18.49 -13.05 -14.21
CA GLY A 157 18.18 -13.65 -12.91
C GLY A 157 19.24 -13.35 -11.84
N GLN A 158 20.21 -12.51 -12.15
CA GLN A 158 21.27 -12.12 -11.22
C GLN A 158 20.67 -11.33 -10.03
N PRO A 159 21.09 -11.58 -8.79
CA PRO A 159 20.67 -10.81 -7.63
C PRO A 159 20.92 -9.31 -7.84
N GLY A 160 19.95 -8.47 -7.43
CA GLY A 160 20.06 -7.02 -7.59
C GLY A 160 19.88 -6.50 -9.03
N ALA A 161 19.74 -7.36 -10.04
CA ALA A 161 19.55 -6.93 -11.42
C ALA A 161 18.29 -6.10 -11.61
N GLU A 162 18.43 -5.03 -12.39
CA GLU A 162 17.32 -4.14 -12.73
C GLU A 162 16.42 -4.76 -13.79
N SER A 163 15.14 -4.52 -13.66
CA SER A 163 14.14 -4.83 -14.68
C SER A 163 13.82 -3.59 -15.49
N LYS A 164 13.61 -3.75 -16.79
CA LYS A 164 13.20 -2.65 -17.68
C LYS A 164 11.69 -2.47 -17.65
N ILE A 165 11.25 -1.23 -17.52
CA ILE A 165 9.84 -0.85 -17.62
C ILE A 165 9.55 -0.35 -19.02
N ARG A 166 8.47 -0.84 -19.64
CA ARG A 166 7.95 -0.37 -20.92
C ARG A 166 6.48 -0.01 -20.75
N ILE A 167 6.12 1.20 -21.16
CA ILE A 167 4.75 1.70 -21.10
C ILE A 167 4.22 1.73 -22.53
N ARG A 168 3.14 0.96 -22.78
CA ARG A 168 2.48 0.82 -24.10
C ARG A 168 3.42 0.37 -25.23
N GLY A 169 4.51 -0.35 -24.90
CA GLY A 169 5.46 -0.89 -25.86
C GLY A 169 6.68 -0.03 -26.09
N THR A 170 7.34 -0.26 -27.24
CA THR A 170 8.58 0.40 -27.62
C THR A 170 8.28 1.41 -28.73
N GLY A 171 8.32 2.69 -28.43
CA GLY A 171 8.01 3.77 -29.36
C GLY A 171 9.21 4.30 -30.14
N THR A 172 10.43 3.92 -29.77
CA THR A 172 11.67 4.42 -30.39
C THR A 172 12.73 3.32 -30.44
N VAL A 173 13.65 3.44 -31.41
CA VAL A 173 14.77 2.52 -31.58
C VAL A 173 15.87 2.79 -30.54
N ASN A 174 15.95 4.01 -30.01
CA ASN A 174 16.99 4.40 -29.04
C ASN A 174 16.61 4.01 -27.61
N ASN A 175 16.32 5.00 -26.75
CA ASN A 175 15.90 4.76 -25.37
C ASN A 175 14.38 4.81 -25.24
N SER A 176 13.77 3.70 -24.88
CA SER A 176 12.32 3.57 -24.62
C SER A 176 12.00 3.50 -23.13
N ASP A 177 12.93 3.85 -22.24
CA ASP A 177 12.67 3.89 -20.81
C ASP A 177 11.74 5.06 -20.48
N PRO A 178 10.79 4.90 -19.54
CA PRO A 178 9.95 5.99 -19.09
C PRO A 178 10.77 7.00 -18.28
N LEU A 179 10.26 8.21 -18.19
CA LEU A 179 10.81 9.22 -17.29
C LEU A 179 10.39 8.89 -15.84
N TYR A 180 11.37 8.79 -14.95
CA TYR A 180 11.12 8.61 -13.52
C TYR A 180 11.16 9.95 -12.80
N ILE A 181 10.12 10.24 -12.00
CA ILE A 181 10.03 11.42 -11.14
C ILE A 181 9.86 10.93 -9.70
N VAL A 182 10.80 11.26 -8.85
CA VAL A 182 10.78 10.89 -7.42
C VAL A 182 10.57 12.15 -6.60
N ASP A 183 9.48 12.22 -5.86
CA ASP A 183 9.08 13.39 -5.05
C ASP A 183 9.13 14.72 -5.83
N GLY A 184 8.75 14.69 -7.11
CA GLY A 184 8.75 15.85 -8.01
C GLY A 184 10.08 16.11 -8.73
N MET A 185 11.14 15.36 -8.45
CA MET A 185 12.45 15.51 -9.07
C MET A 185 12.72 14.40 -10.10
N PRO A 186 13.20 14.73 -11.31
CA PRO A 186 13.55 13.71 -12.29
C PRO A 186 14.78 12.90 -11.84
N SER A 187 14.66 11.57 -11.90
CA SER A 187 15.76 10.64 -11.59
C SER A 187 16.35 10.08 -12.89
N GLU A 188 17.57 10.50 -13.22
CA GLU A 188 18.28 10.02 -14.40
C GLU A 188 18.96 8.66 -14.18
N SER A 189 19.25 8.33 -12.92
CA SER A 189 19.86 7.05 -12.53
C SER A 189 18.84 5.91 -12.35
N GLY A 190 17.59 6.12 -12.75
CA GLY A 190 16.52 5.13 -12.53
C GLY A 190 16.02 5.13 -11.09
N ILE A 191 15.42 4.01 -10.67
CA ILE A 191 14.73 3.86 -9.38
C ILE A 191 15.19 2.65 -8.57
N SER A 192 16.23 1.96 -9.01
CA SER A 192 16.75 0.74 -8.35
C SER A 192 17.32 0.98 -6.96
N HIS A 193 17.80 2.20 -6.72
CA HIS A 193 18.34 2.63 -5.44
C HIS A 193 17.27 2.82 -4.34
N LEU A 194 16.00 2.94 -4.71
CA LEU A 194 14.92 3.13 -3.75
C LEU A 194 14.49 1.79 -3.14
N ASN A 195 14.11 1.82 -1.85
CA ASN A 195 13.50 0.68 -1.19
C ASN A 195 11.98 0.68 -1.44
N PRO A 196 11.38 -0.40 -1.97
CA PRO A 196 9.92 -0.47 -2.17
C PRO A 196 9.10 -0.08 -0.94
N SER A 197 9.52 -0.50 0.25
CA SER A 197 8.80 -0.18 1.50
C SER A 197 8.87 1.30 1.91
N ASP A 198 9.75 2.13 1.30
CA ASP A 198 9.79 3.58 1.51
C ASP A 198 8.85 4.35 0.59
N ILE A 199 8.13 3.65 -0.28
CA ILE A 199 7.22 4.26 -1.24
C ILE A 199 5.82 4.31 -0.65
N GLU A 200 5.17 5.45 -0.83
CA GLU A 200 3.77 5.67 -0.48
C GLU A 200 2.85 5.29 -1.65
N SER A 201 3.19 5.78 -2.85
CA SER A 201 2.45 5.46 -4.07
C SER A 201 3.32 5.58 -5.32
N ILE A 202 2.89 4.88 -6.37
CA ILE A 202 3.46 5.01 -7.72
C ILE A 202 2.30 5.29 -8.67
N GLU A 203 2.37 6.40 -9.39
CA GLU A 203 1.45 6.76 -10.45
C GLU A 203 2.13 6.61 -11.81
N VAL A 204 1.42 5.98 -12.75
CA VAL A 204 1.93 5.81 -14.12
C VAL A 204 1.09 6.61 -15.09
N LEU A 205 1.71 7.64 -15.68
CA LEU A 205 1.11 8.47 -16.71
C LEU A 205 1.40 7.81 -18.08
N LYS A 206 0.35 7.21 -18.64
CA LYS A 206 0.48 6.41 -19.87
C LYS A 206 0.18 7.20 -21.13
N ASP A 207 -0.55 8.29 -21.00
CA ASP A 207 -1.05 9.10 -22.11
C ASP A 207 -0.23 10.36 -22.31
N ALA A 208 -0.08 10.78 -23.54
CA ALA A 208 0.63 12.02 -23.89
C ALA A 208 0.00 13.25 -23.21
N ALA A 209 -1.33 13.28 -23.03
CA ALA A 209 -2.03 14.37 -22.35
C ALA A 209 -1.59 14.51 -20.88
N SER A 210 -1.52 13.40 -20.13
CA SER A 210 -1.06 13.40 -18.74
C SER A 210 0.44 13.65 -18.60
N ALA A 211 1.23 13.23 -19.58
CA ALA A 211 2.68 13.40 -19.60
C ALA A 211 3.15 14.73 -20.20
N ALA A 212 2.24 15.52 -20.80
CA ALA A 212 2.58 16.75 -21.57
C ALA A 212 3.38 17.78 -20.77
N ILE A 213 3.13 17.90 -19.47
CA ILE A 213 3.87 18.83 -18.58
C ILE A 213 5.36 18.50 -18.47
N TYR A 214 5.76 17.25 -18.76
CA TYR A 214 7.18 16.83 -18.79
C TYR A 214 7.82 16.97 -20.17
N GLY A 215 7.07 17.50 -21.15
CA GLY A 215 7.55 17.74 -22.52
C GLY A 215 8.02 16.46 -23.22
N ALA A 216 9.00 16.61 -24.12
CA ALA A 216 9.53 15.50 -24.92
C ALA A 216 10.12 14.35 -24.08
N ARG A 217 10.60 14.61 -22.88
CA ARG A 217 11.12 13.58 -21.95
C ARG A 217 10.03 12.60 -21.48
N GLY A 218 8.75 13.02 -21.48
CA GLY A 218 7.62 12.19 -21.13
C GLY A 218 7.05 11.35 -22.27
N ALA A 219 7.65 11.37 -23.46
CA ALA A 219 7.12 10.69 -24.66
C ALA A 219 6.95 9.16 -24.49
N ASN A 220 7.81 8.51 -23.71
CA ASN A 220 7.74 7.08 -23.40
C ASN A 220 6.89 6.77 -22.15
N GLY A 221 6.12 7.75 -21.66
CA GLY A 221 5.39 7.70 -20.40
C GLY A 221 6.22 8.19 -19.21
N VAL A 222 5.52 8.46 -18.11
CA VAL A 222 6.13 8.97 -16.87
C VAL A 222 5.71 8.10 -15.70
N VAL A 223 6.65 7.76 -14.83
CA VAL A 223 6.44 7.07 -13.57
C VAL A 223 6.71 8.05 -12.45
N LEU A 224 5.65 8.45 -11.76
CA LEU A 224 5.73 9.31 -10.59
C LEU A 224 5.82 8.44 -9.34
N ILE A 225 6.79 8.71 -8.51
CA ILE A 225 7.04 7.98 -7.28
C ILE A 225 6.94 8.95 -6.12
N THR A 226 5.97 8.74 -5.27
CA THR A 226 5.81 9.47 -4.02
C THR A 226 6.35 8.59 -2.89
N THR A 227 7.25 9.14 -2.10
CA THR A 227 7.85 8.41 -1.00
C THR A 227 7.18 8.76 0.31
N LYS A 228 7.26 7.87 1.30
CA LYS A 228 6.72 8.06 2.65
C LYS A 228 7.31 9.31 3.30
N LYS A 229 6.43 10.13 3.86
CA LYS A 229 6.75 11.37 4.58
C LYS A 229 6.43 11.23 6.06
N GLY A 230 6.95 12.14 6.86
CA GLY A 230 6.58 12.22 8.27
C GLY A 230 5.10 12.55 8.45
N THR A 231 4.48 11.96 9.44
CA THR A 231 3.08 12.21 9.83
C THR A 231 3.03 13.00 11.13
N LYS A 232 1.97 13.80 11.29
CA LYS A 232 1.72 14.50 12.54
C LYS A 232 1.41 13.49 13.66
N GLY A 233 1.90 13.77 14.84
CA GLY A 233 1.64 12.95 16.02
C GLY A 233 2.90 12.50 16.75
N LYS A 234 2.72 11.57 17.68
CA LYS A 234 3.82 11.01 18.47
C LYS A 234 4.80 10.24 17.55
N ALA A 235 6.07 10.26 17.94
CA ALA A 235 7.09 9.48 17.26
C ALA A 235 6.71 7.99 17.25
N THR A 236 6.67 7.39 16.06
CA THR A 236 6.38 5.97 15.85
C THR A 236 7.61 5.31 15.26
N LEU A 237 8.15 4.33 15.96
CA LEU A 237 9.23 3.46 15.48
C LEU A 237 8.60 2.19 14.92
N ASN A 238 8.93 1.87 13.66
CA ASN A 238 8.49 0.64 13.01
C ASN A 238 9.70 -0.19 12.58
N TYR A 239 9.67 -1.50 12.85
CA TYR A 239 10.65 -2.47 12.37
C TYR A 239 9.94 -3.53 11.54
N GLU A 240 10.43 -3.72 10.33
CA GLU A 240 9.95 -4.69 9.36
C GLU A 240 11.07 -5.67 9.02
N PHE A 241 10.75 -6.95 9.09
CA PHE A 241 11.65 -8.03 8.71
C PHE A 241 10.94 -8.98 7.76
N THR A 242 11.57 -9.27 6.64
CA THR A 242 11.09 -10.26 5.68
C THR A 242 12.19 -11.27 5.36
N TYR A 243 11.81 -12.52 5.35
CA TYR A 243 12.67 -13.62 4.94
C TYR A 243 11.97 -14.46 3.89
N GLY A 244 12.68 -14.79 2.83
CA GLY A 244 12.18 -15.62 1.75
C GLY A 244 13.24 -16.60 1.25
N ILE A 245 12.80 -17.59 0.49
CA ILE A 245 13.66 -18.54 -0.21
C ILE A 245 13.33 -18.53 -1.69
N GLN A 246 14.36 -18.62 -2.52
CA GLN A 246 14.24 -18.59 -3.97
C GLN A 246 14.74 -19.90 -4.58
N ASN A 247 14.02 -20.37 -5.57
CA ASN A 247 14.39 -21.52 -6.39
C ASN A 247 14.08 -21.24 -7.85
N PRO A 248 14.81 -21.82 -8.81
CA PRO A 248 14.45 -21.69 -10.22
C PRO A 248 13.08 -22.34 -10.47
N SER A 249 12.19 -21.62 -11.14
CA SER A 249 10.84 -22.08 -11.46
C SER A 249 10.83 -23.19 -12.50
N LYS A 250 11.82 -23.21 -13.39
CA LYS A 250 11.99 -24.20 -14.44
C LYS A 250 13.47 -24.42 -14.71
N LYS A 251 13.83 -25.67 -15.01
CA LYS A 251 15.15 -26.05 -15.51
C LYS A 251 15.05 -26.34 -16.99
N VAL A 252 16.17 -26.21 -17.68
CA VAL A 252 16.28 -26.64 -19.08
C VAL A 252 16.64 -28.10 -19.10
N ASP A 253 15.94 -28.90 -19.88
CA ASP A 253 16.30 -30.31 -20.10
C ASP A 253 17.52 -30.33 -21.03
N LEU A 254 18.66 -30.73 -20.46
CA LEU A 254 19.93 -30.83 -21.18
C LEU A 254 20.21 -32.29 -21.50
N LEU A 255 20.91 -32.50 -22.60
CA LEU A 255 21.41 -33.83 -22.97
C LEU A 255 22.40 -34.33 -21.93
N GLY A 256 22.33 -35.62 -21.66
CA GLY A 256 23.39 -36.29 -20.93
C GLY A 256 24.68 -36.37 -21.74
N SER A 257 25.80 -36.66 -21.06
CA SER A 257 27.12 -36.71 -21.69
C SER A 257 27.15 -37.69 -22.88
N ALA A 258 26.54 -38.85 -22.75
CA ALA A 258 26.51 -39.89 -23.81
C ALA A 258 25.74 -39.39 -25.06
N ASP A 259 24.54 -38.83 -24.86
CA ASP A 259 23.71 -38.32 -25.95
C ASP A 259 24.37 -37.09 -26.63
N TYR A 260 24.99 -36.22 -25.85
CA TYR A 260 25.74 -35.09 -26.38
C TYR A 260 26.91 -35.52 -27.26
N GLN A 261 27.71 -36.50 -26.78
CA GLN A 261 28.86 -37.04 -27.54
C GLN A 261 28.38 -37.75 -28.84
N MET A 262 27.30 -38.53 -28.76
CA MET A 262 26.70 -39.16 -29.91
C MET A 262 26.27 -38.16 -30.98
N LEU A 263 25.53 -37.14 -30.57
CA LEU A 263 25.03 -36.08 -31.46
C LEU A 263 26.16 -35.27 -32.11
N MET A 264 27.19 -34.93 -31.33
CA MET A 264 28.38 -34.21 -31.84
C MET A 264 29.17 -35.05 -32.83
N ASN A 265 29.31 -36.37 -32.60
CA ASN A 265 29.98 -37.28 -33.53
C ASN A 265 29.16 -37.47 -34.81
N GLU A 266 27.83 -37.55 -34.72
CA GLU A 266 26.95 -37.59 -35.89
C GLU A 266 27.07 -36.32 -36.72
N MET A 267 27.10 -35.16 -36.05
CA MET A 267 27.35 -33.86 -36.72
C MET A 267 28.72 -33.81 -37.44
N ALA A 268 29.77 -34.37 -36.84
CA ALA A 268 31.08 -34.47 -37.44
C ALA A 268 31.05 -35.39 -38.69
N ALA A 269 30.45 -36.58 -38.59
CA ALA A 269 30.29 -37.49 -39.68
C ALA A 269 29.51 -36.90 -40.86
N ASN A 270 28.42 -36.19 -40.62
CA ASN A 270 27.63 -35.51 -41.63
C ASN A 270 28.40 -34.38 -42.30
N ALA A 271 29.42 -33.79 -41.62
CA ALA A 271 30.32 -32.78 -42.16
C ALA A 271 31.58 -33.37 -42.83
N GLY A 272 31.72 -34.70 -42.92
CA GLY A 272 32.89 -35.39 -43.45
C GLY A 272 34.15 -35.23 -42.63
N LYS A 273 34.00 -35.01 -41.30
CA LYS A 273 35.07 -34.85 -40.34
C LYS A 273 35.22 -36.07 -39.42
N ASP A 274 36.41 -36.17 -38.82
CA ASP A 274 36.64 -37.20 -37.78
C ASP A 274 35.75 -36.92 -36.53
N PRO A 275 35.40 -37.96 -35.80
CA PRO A 275 34.61 -37.82 -34.57
C PRO A 275 35.25 -36.90 -33.56
N TYR A 276 34.49 -35.96 -33.00
CA TYR A 276 34.99 -35.08 -31.94
C TYR A 276 35.28 -35.85 -30.64
N PHE A 277 34.54 -36.94 -30.42
CA PHE A 277 34.70 -37.81 -29.26
C PHE A 277 34.97 -39.26 -29.73
N PRO A 278 36.23 -39.62 -30.02
CA PRO A 278 36.55 -40.96 -30.50
C PRO A 278 36.35 -42.03 -29.44
N THR A 279 36.36 -41.65 -28.16
CA THR A 279 36.04 -42.53 -27.03
C THR A 279 34.94 -41.90 -26.18
N VAL A 280 33.91 -42.70 -25.84
CA VAL A 280 32.80 -42.23 -25.03
C VAL A 280 33.24 -42.09 -23.58
N SER A 281 33.12 -40.88 -23.03
CA SER A 281 33.38 -40.61 -21.60
C SER A 281 32.20 -41.12 -20.76
N SER A 282 32.50 -41.76 -19.63
CA SER A 282 31.53 -42.17 -18.63
C SER A 282 31.14 -41.02 -17.66
N VAL A 283 31.86 -39.90 -17.73
CA VAL A 283 31.58 -38.74 -16.87
C VAL A 283 30.33 -38.04 -17.37
N ASN A 284 29.33 -37.93 -16.51
CA ASN A 284 28.10 -37.23 -16.76
C ASN A 284 27.76 -36.26 -15.61
N THR A 285 28.10 -35.01 -15.80
CA THR A 285 27.90 -33.96 -14.77
C THR A 285 26.74 -33.06 -15.18
N ASP A 286 25.70 -33.01 -14.34
CA ASP A 286 24.61 -32.03 -14.46
C ASP A 286 25.05 -30.69 -13.87
N TRP A 287 25.62 -29.82 -14.70
CA TRP A 287 26.11 -28.51 -14.31
C TRP A 287 25.02 -27.58 -13.77
N GLN A 288 23.77 -27.72 -14.21
CA GLN A 288 22.67 -26.95 -13.64
C GLN A 288 22.44 -27.35 -12.18
N LYS A 289 22.53 -28.62 -11.84
CA LYS A 289 22.37 -29.14 -10.48
C LYS A 289 23.56 -28.79 -9.59
N GLU A 290 24.76 -28.90 -10.12
CA GLU A 290 26.01 -28.61 -9.38
C GLU A 290 26.12 -27.12 -9.02
N LEU A 291 25.73 -26.22 -9.94
CA LEU A 291 25.78 -24.78 -9.71
C LEU A 291 24.56 -24.23 -8.98
N GLN A 292 23.50 -25.01 -8.83
CA GLN A 292 22.27 -24.56 -8.21
C GLN A 292 22.43 -24.30 -6.70
N ASN A 293 22.07 -23.11 -6.26
CA ASN A 293 21.87 -22.79 -4.84
C ASN A 293 20.39 -23.08 -4.50
N LYS A 294 20.16 -24.23 -3.86
CA LYS A 294 18.80 -24.59 -3.42
C LYS A 294 18.39 -23.72 -2.24
N ASN A 295 17.14 -23.24 -2.29
CA ASN A 295 16.56 -22.39 -1.26
C ASN A 295 17.42 -21.16 -0.98
N ALA A 296 17.90 -20.50 -2.05
CA ALA A 296 18.70 -19.29 -1.95
C ALA A 296 17.97 -18.23 -1.09
N PRO A 297 18.54 -17.80 0.03
CA PRO A 297 17.85 -16.89 0.94
C PRO A 297 17.77 -15.47 0.39
N ILE A 298 16.71 -14.79 0.77
CA ILE A 298 16.55 -13.36 0.63
C ILE A 298 16.07 -12.79 1.96
N MET A 299 16.73 -11.74 2.43
CA MET A 299 16.41 -11.08 3.69
C MET A 299 16.28 -9.57 3.46
N ASN A 300 15.26 -8.98 4.10
CA ASN A 300 15.09 -7.55 4.13
C ASN A 300 14.82 -7.11 5.57
N HIS A 301 15.62 -6.19 6.08
CA HIS A 301 15.46 -5.53 7.36
C HIS A 301 15.23 -4.05 7.14
N LYS A 302 14.22 -3.50 7.76
CA LYS A 302 13.93 -2.07 7.70
C LYS A 302 13.54 -1.54 9.06
N VAL A 303 14.14 -0.43 9.44
CA VAL A 303 13.74 0.36 10.59
C VAL A 303 13.28 1.72 10.08
N SER A 304 12.15 2.22 10.55
CA SER A 304 11.68 3.55 10.20
C SER A 304 11.13 4.27 11.43
N LEU A 305 11.39 5.57 11.49
CA LEU A 305 10.93 6.49 12.51
C LEU A 305 10.14 7.60 11.84
N SER A 306 8.92 7.82 12.27
CA SER A 306 8.01 8.85 11.73
C SER A 306 7.38 9.60 12.88
N GLY A 307 7.18 10.91 12.71
CA GLY A 307 6.51 11.73 13.71
C GLY A 307 6.49 13.20 13.32
N GLY A 308 5.90 14.04 14.19
CA GLY A 308 5.91 15.48 13.97
C GLY A 308 4.82 16.21 14.70
N THR A 309 4.84 17.52 14.50
CA THR A 309 3.85 18.48 14.98
C THR A 309 3.06 19.06 13.81
N ASP A 310 2.17 20.01 14.06
CA ASP A 310 1.47 20.74 12.99
C ASP A 310 2.42 21.52 12.06
N ASN A 311 3.56 21.94 12.57
CA ASN A 311 4.50 22.77 11.85
C ASN A 311 5.71 22.01 11.30
N SER A 312 6.03 20.83 11.83
CA SER A 312 7.19 20.06 11.37
C SER A 312 6.91 18.58 11.41
N THR A 313 7.27 17.88 10.34
CA THR A 313 7.17 16.42 10.27
C THR A 313 8.50 15.85 9.82
N TYR A 314 8.82 14.64 10.30
CA TYR A 314 10.05 13.94 9.94
C TYR A 314 9.77 12.47 9.67
N TYR A 315 10.54 11.92 8.74
CA TYR A 315 10.62 10.51 8.44
C TYR A 315 12.09 10.14 8.26
N ALA A 316 12.52 9.10 8.94
CA ALA A 316 13.85 8.52 8.78
C ALA A 316 13.71 7.03 8.60
N SER A 317 14.43 6.44 7.65
CA SER A 317 14.48 4.98 7.49
C SER A 317 15.90 4.50 7.21
N PHE A 318 16.17 3.28 7.66
CA PHE A 318 17.34 2.49 7.33
C PHE A 318 16.88 1.11 6.86
N GLY A 319 17.34 0.70 5.69
CA GLY A 319 17.03 -0.59 5.09
C GLY A 319 18.31 -1.36 4.76
N TYR A 320 18.28 -2.67 4.99
CA TYR A 320 19.31 -3.63 4.58
C TYR A 320 18.65 -4.79 3.85
N VAL A 321 19.08 -5.03 2.63
CA VAL A 321 18.64 -6.15 1.79
C VAL A 321 19.82 -7.03 1.48
N LYS A 322 19.69 -8.34 1.71
CA LYS A 322 20.63 -9.35 1.25
C LYS A 322 19.89 -10.39 0.42
N GLN A 323 20.42 -10.70 -0.75
CA GLN A 323 19.88 -11.70 -1.67
C GLN A 323 21.00 -12.58 -2.18
N GLU A 324 20.88 -13.89 -2.02
CA GLU A 324 21.77 -14.85 -2.66
C GLU A 324 21.23 -15.30 -4.02
N GLY A 325 22.14 -15.56 -4.95
CA GLY A 325 21.79 -16.07 -6.27
C GLY A 325 21.28 -17.51 -6.22
N ILE A 326 20.32 -17.84 -7.09
CA ILE A 326 19.80 -19.18 -7.28
C ILE A 326 20.81 -20.12 -7.97
N TYR A 327 21.87 -19.55 -8.54
CA TYR A 327 23.03 -20.26 -9.09
C TYR A 327 24.33 -19.66 -8.55
N ALA A 328 25.41 -20.41 -8.61
CA ALA A 328 26.76 -20.01 -8.16
C ALA A 328 26.77 -19.60 -6.67
N LYS A 329 26.36 -20.51 -5.79
CA LYS A 329 26.34 -20.32 -4.33
C LYS A 329 27.65 -19.71 -3.81
N GLY A 330 27.53 -18.62 -3.05
CA GLY A 330 28.67 -17.89 -2.47
C GLY A 330 29.47 -17.03 -3.47
N HIS A 331 29.04 -16.95 -4.73
CA HIS A 331 29.68 -16.13 -5.78
C HIS A 331 28.74 -15.14 -6.44
N ALA A 332 27.44 -15.23 -6.18
CA ALA A 332 26.39 -14.37 -6.75
C ALA A 332 25.52 -13.80 -5.63
N ASP A 333 26.11 -12.93 -4.82
CA ASP A 333 25.43 -12.30 -3.69
C ASP A 333 25.21 -10.82 -3.98
N TYR A 334 24.13 -10.28 -3.47
CA TYR A 334 23.78 -8.87 -3.55
C TYR A 334 23.43 -8.34 -2.18
N GLU A 335 24.04 -7.22 -1.82
CA GLU A 335 23.72 -6.49 -0.60
C GLU A 335 23.43 -5.03 -0.93
N ARG A 336 22.42 -4.47 -0.27
CA ARG A 336 22.06 -3.07 -0.43
C ARG A 336 21.72 -2.46 0.92
N TYR A 337 22.30 -1.30 1.16
CA TYR A 337 22.00 -0.46 2.32
C TYR A 337 21.31 0.80 1.82
N ASN A 338 20.18 1.15 2.42
CA ASN A 338 19.42 2.35 2.10
C ASN A 338 19.28 3.21 3.35
N VAL A 339 19.52 4.49 3.20
CA VAL A 339 19.22 5.50 4.22
C VAL A 339 18.33 6.55 3.59
N ARG A 340 17.24 6.89 4.26
CA ARG A 340 16.35 7.94 3.82
C ARG A 340 16.03 8.88 4.97
N LEU A 341 16.09 10.18 4.69
CA LEU A 341 15.70 11.23 5.59
C LEU A 341 14.76 12.18 4.85
N ASN A 342 13.61 12.45 5.43
CA ASN A 342 12.67 13.44 4.94
C ASN A 342 12.26 14.31 6.13
N TYR A 343 12.42 15.62 5.97
CA TYR A 343 12.04 16.60 6.97
C TYR A 343 11.26 17.71 6.30
N ASN A 344 10.08 18.00 6.79
CA ASN A 344 9.22 19.06 6.30
C ASN A 344 8.91 20.03 7.43
N ASN A 345 9.13 21.33 7.19
CA ASN A 345 8.86 22.37 8.16
C ASN A 345 8.09 23.52 7.52
N VAL A 346 7.07 23.99 8.23
CA VAL A 346 6.31 25.19 7.87
C VAL A 346 7.04 26.39 8.42
N LEU A 347 7.63 27.20 7.54
CA LEU A 347 8.39 28.40 7.92
C LEU A 347 7.46 29.59 8.26
N LEU A 348 6.37 29.74 7.50
CA LEU A 348 5.40 30.80 7.68
C LEU A 348 3.99 30.26 7.43
N ASP A 349 3.09 30.49 8.37
CA ASP A 349 1.66 30.22 8.25
C ASP A 349 0.91 31.54 8.45
N THR A 350 0.60 32.24 7.37
CA THR A 350 -0.11 33.52 7.41
C THR A 350 -1.60 33.31 7.24
N LYS A 351 -2.30 32.98 8.31
CA LYS A 351 -3.77 32.84 8.34
C LYS A 351 -4.55 34.09 7.93
N SER A 352 -3.89 35.25 7.81
CA SER A 352 -4.54 36.55 7.62
C SER A 352 -4.47 37.17 6.21
N ARG A 353 -3.81 36.54 5.24
CA ARG A 353 -3.70 37.07 3.87
C ARG A 353 -4.10 36.02 2.84
N ASN A 354 -5.14 36.31 2.08
CA ASN A 354 -5.77 35.38 1.09
C ASN A 354 -4.87 34.93 -0.08
N TRP A 355 -3.66 35.45 -0.24
CA TRP A 355 -2.78 35.11 -1.37
C TRP A 355 -1.50 34.36 -0.99
N LEU A 356 -1.16 34.31 0.31
CA LEU A 356 0.02 33.57 0.81
C LEU A 356 -0.37 32.78 2.07
N ASN A 357 -0.90 31.58 1.88
CA ASN A 357 -1.43 30.80 3.00
C ASN A 357 -0.36 30.03 3.77
N LYS A 358 0.72 29.58 3.10
CA LYS A 358 1.72 28.72 3.73
C LYS A 358 3.02 28.69 2.92
N ILE A 359 4.16 28.79 3.59
CA ILE A 359 5.49 28.48 3.04
C ILE A 359 6.03 27.29 3.80
N SER A 360 6.39 26.22 3.09
CA SER A 360 7.00 25.02 3.67
C SER A 360 8.31 24.70 2.96
N PHE A 361 9.22 24.09 3.69
CA PHE A 361 10.47 23.51 3.20
C PHE A 361 10.43 22.01 3.50
N GLY A 362 10.74 21.18 2.49
CA GLY A 362 10.78 19.73 2.58
C GLY A 362 11.98 19.14 1.85
#